data_3a473e6a6c431cd9c4c0888573e308f1
#
_entry.id   3a473e6a6c431cd9c4c0888573e308f1
#
_cell.length_a   1.000
_cell.length_b   1.000
_cell.length_c   1.000
_cell.angle_alpha   90.00
_cell.angle_beta   90.00
_cell.angle_gamma   90.00
#
_symmetry.space_group_name_H-M   'P 1'
#
loop_
_entity.id
_entity.type
_entity.pdbx_description
1 polymer ?
#
loop_
_entity_poly.entity_id
_entity_poly.type
_entity_poly.pdbx_seq_one_letter_code
_entity_poly.pdbx_strand_id
1 'polypeptide(L)'
;TKEASATEADGSTDGDSTAAGGDFSGQISVISREDGSGTRGAFIELFGVEEKNDAGEKVDNTTVDAQITNNTSVMMSTVAGNQYAIGYISLGSLNDEVKALKIDGAEASAENVENGSYKVSRPFNIVTKDGLSADAQDFMDYILSTDGQQVVSDDGYIAIKDTKAYEGSCSGEKVVVAGSSSVTPLMEKLKEAYTK
;
A
#
# COMPACT_ATOMS: atom_id res chain seq x y z
N THR A 1 50.61 34.75 -23.06
CA THR A 1 50.91 35.56 -21.86
C THR A 1 49.65 35.80 -21.04
N LYS A 2 49.60 35.23 -19.98
CA LYS A 2 49.15 35.49 -18.61
C LYS A 2 48.25 34.43 -18.07
N GLU A 3 48.84 33.68 -17.16
CA GLU A 3 48.22 32.96 -16.08
C GLU A 3 47.35 33.88 -15.21
N ALA A 4 46.31 33.34 -14.66
CA ALA A 4 45.82 33.75 -13.35
C ALA A 4 45.20 32.54 -12.65
N SER A 5 45.94 32.14 -11.64
CA SER A 5 45.56 31.28 -10.53
C SER A 5 44.51 31.98 -9.67
N ALA A 6 43.59 31.21 -9.09
CA ALA A 6 42.96 31.44 -7.78
C ALA A 6 41.96 30.31 -7.56
N THR A 7 42.18 29.55 -6.65
CA THR A 7 41.97 29.52 -5.16
C THR A 7 40.79 28.63 -4.83
N GLU A 8 41.14 27.56 -4.17
CA GLU A 8 40.26 26.61 -3.47
C GLU A 8 39.42 27.33 -2.39
N ALA A 9 38.20 26.92 -2.28
CA ALA A 9 37.44 27.08 -1.03
C ALA A 9 36.85 25.75 -0.68
N ASP A 10 37.51 25.13 0.27
CA ASP A 10 37.09 24.03 1.13
C ASP A 10 35.74 24.34 1.79
N GLY A 11 34.86 23.37 1.78
CA GLY A 11 33.56 23.43 2.43
C GLY A 11 32.97 22.05 2.53
N SER A 12 33.68 21.20 3.25
CA SER A 12 33.19 19.90 3.76
C SER A 12 31.89 20.06 4.52
N THR A 13 30.86 19.27 4.16
CA THR A 13 30.03 18.59 5.16
C THR A 13 29.58 17.27 4.58
N ASP A 14 30.13 16.24 5.15
CA ASP A 14 29.74 14.86 5.10
C ASP A 14 28.22 14.68 5.34
N GLY A 15 27.60 14.02 4.39
CA GLY A 15 26.39 13.26 4.58
C GLY A 15 26.68 11.89 3.99
N ASP A 16 27.39 11.07 4.75
CA ASP A 16 27.64 9.66 4.42
C ASP A 16 26.31 8.89 4.32
N SER A 17 25.76 8.89 3.12
CA SER A 17 24.77 7.93 2.68
C SER A 17 25.51 6.82 1.94
N THR A 18 26.24 6.00 2.66
CA THR A 18 26.70 4.72 2.15
C THR A 18 25.50 3.81 1.93
N ALA A 19 24.80 4.01 0.83
CA ALA A 19 24.09 2.92 0.20
C ALA A 19 25.17 1.88 -0.12
N ALA A 20 25.21 0.79 0.63
CA ALA A 20 25.95 -0.39 0.27
C ALA A 20 25.32 -0.95 -1.03
N GLY A 21 25.71 -0.35 -2.16
CA GLY A 21 25.45 -0.90 -3.48
C GLY A 21 26.37 -2.10 -3.62
N GLY A 22 25.88 -3.28 -3.21
CA GLY A 22 26.48 -4.53 -3.68
C GLY A 22 26.43 -4.53 -5.20
N ASP A 23 27.45 -5.10 -5.85
CA ASP A 23 27.47 -5.29 -7.31
C ASP A 23 26.24 -6.13 -7.72
N PHE A 24 25.14 -5.44 -8.05
CA PHE A 24 23.93 -6.05 -8.55
C PHE A 24 24.14 -6.35 -10.03
N SER A 25 24.38 -7.62 -10.36
CA SER A 25 24.63 -8.07 -11.75
C SER A 25 23.54 -9.00 -12.29
N GLY A 26 22.43 -9.16 -11.56
CA GLY A 26 21.34 -10.03 -11.94
C GLY A 26 20.20 -9.33 -12.68
N GLN A 27 19.36 -10.13 -13.35
CA GLN A 27 18.11 -9.63 -13.91
C GLN A 27 17.08 -9.42 -12.79
N ILE A 28 16.38 -8.28 -12.79
CA ILE A 28 15.29 -8.03 -11.85
C ILE A 28 14.11 -8.95 -12.18
N SER A 29 13.64 -9.68 -11.17
CA SER A 29 12.41 -10.46 -11.25
C SER A 29 11.22 -9.61 -10.83
N VAL A 30 10.38 -9.25 -11.78
CA VAL A 30 9.16 -8.48 -11.51
C VAL A 30 8.07 -9.43 -11.02
N ILE A 31 7.54 -9.16 -9.81
CA ILE A 31 6.43 -9.91 -9.24
C ILE A 31 5.20 -9.00 -9.25
N SER A 32 4.13 -9.45 -9.88
CA SER A 32 2.88 -8.71 -9.99
C SER A 32 1.70 -9.51 -9.41
N ARG A 33 0.54 -8.89 -9.40
CA ARG A 33 -0.69 -9.50 -8.92
C ARG A 33 -1.57 -9.89 -10.11
N GLU A 34 -2.49 -10.79 -9.82
CA GLU A 34 -3.51 -11.26 -10.77
C GLU A 34 -4.42 -10.14 -11.27
N ASP A 35 -5.06 -10.38 -12.41
CA ASP A 35 -6.08 -9.49 -12.95
C ASP A 35 -7.26 -9.37 -11.97
N GLY A 36 -7.80 -8.16 -11.84
CA GLY A 36 -8.86 -7.85 -10.87
C GLY A 36 -8.35 -7.59 -9.45
N SER A 37 -7.05 -7.70 -9.18
CA SER A 37 -6.48 -7.28 -7.90
C SER A 37 -6.60 -5.77 -7.71
N GLY A 38 -7.27 -5.33 -6.63
CA GLY A 38 -7.34 -3.92 -6.29
C GLY A 38 -5.96 -3.30 -6.00
N THR A 39 -5.01 -4.08 -5.48
CA THR A 39 -3.63 -3.64 -5.25
C THR A 39 -2.89 -3.45 -6.57
N ARG A 40 -3.09 -4.35 -7.57
CA ARG A 40 -2.53 -4.16 -8.92
C ARG A 40 -3.09 -2.91 -9.57
N GLY A 41 -4.43 -2.75 -9.57
CA GLY A 41 -5.05 -1.57 -10.16
C GLY A 41 -4.53 -0.26 -9.54
N ALA A 42 -4.37 -0.21 -8.21
CA ALA A 42 -3.78 0.94 -7.53
C ALA A 42 -2.33 1.18 -7.96
N PHE A 43 -1.51 0.13 -8.01
CA PHE A 43 -0.10 0.24 -8.39
C PHE A 43 0.07 0.76 -9.82
N ILE A 44 -0.58 0.12 -10.80
CA ILE A 44 -0.41 0.49 -12.21
C ILE A 44 -0.90 1.92 -12.51
N GLU A 45 -1.98 2.36 -11.83
CA GLU A 45 -2.50 3.72 -11.96
C GLU A 45 -1.57 4.75 -11.33
N LEU A 46 -1.13 4.53 -10.07
CA LEU A 46 -0.32 5.50 -9.32
C LEU A 46 1.11 5.65 -9.87
N PHE A 47 1.66 4.59 -10.45
CA PHE A 47 2.99 4.62 -11.08
C PHE A 47 2.97 4.88 -12.58
N GLY A 48 1.78 5.09 -13.18
CA GLY A 48 1.67 5.36 -14.60
C GLY A 48 2.04 4.17 -15.50
N VAL A 49 1.91 2.95 -14.98
CA VAL A 49 2.06 1.71 -15.77
C VAL A 49 0.82 1.47 -16.62
N GLU A 50 -0.35 1.92 -16.13
CA GLU A 50 -1.58 1.96 -16.91
C GLU A 50 -1.63 3.26 -17.72
N GLU A 51 -1.77 3.14 -19.03
CA GLU A 51 -1.86 4.28 -19.95
C GLU A 51 -3.13 4.19 -20.79
N LYS A 52 -3.52 5.31 -21.38
CA LYS A 52 -4.62 5.30 -22.37
C LYS A 52 -4.06 5.15 -23.77
N ASN A 53 -4.61 4.20 -24.53
CA ASN A 53 -4.33 4.06 -25.95
C ASN A 53 -5.01 5.19 -26.78
N ASP A 54 -4.77 5.20 -28.08
CA ASP A 54 -5.36 6.21 -29.02
C ASP A 54 -6.90 6.17 -29.05
N ALA A 55 -7.52 5.06 -28.65
CA ALA A 55 -8.97 4.94 -28.53
C ALA A 55 -9.50 5.43 -27.16
N GLY A 56 -8.61 5.84 -26.24
CA GLY A 56 -8.94 6.27 -24.89
C GLY A 56 -9.20 5.13 -23.91
N GLU A 57 -8.90 3.90 -24.29
CA GLU A 57 -9.03 2.72 -23.44
C GLU A 57 -7.79 2.57 -22.55
N LYS A 58 -8.01 2.15 -21.30
CA LYS A 58 -6.92 1.87 -20.34
C LYS A 58 -6.20 0.58 -20.71
N VAL A 59 -4.89 0.65 -20.79
CA VAL A 59 -4.00 -0.47 -21.10
C VAL A 59 -3.00 -0.64 -19.96
N ASP A 60 -2.97 -1.83 -19.38
CA ASP A 60 -1.98 -2.22 -18.38
C ASP A 60 -0.69 -2.67 -19.10
N ASN A 61 0.37 -1.89 -18.95
CA ASN A 61 1.68 -2.13 -19.54
C ASN A 61 2.61 -2.94 -18.60
N THR A 62 2.06 -3.65 -17.61
CA THR A 62 2.86 -4.60 -16.81
C THR A 62 3.56 -5.58 -17.75
N THR A 63 4.87 -5.78 -17.56
CA THR A 63 5.65 -6.70 -18.41
C THR A 63 5.02 -8.10 -18.44
N VAL A 64 5.00 -8.72 -19.61
CA VAL A 64 4.50 -10.09 -19.79
C VAL A 64 5.38 -11.12 -19.09
N ASP A 65 6.62 -10.79 -18.76
CA ASP A 65 7.57 -11.65 -18.04
C ASP A 65 7.36 -11.59 -16.51
N ALA A 66 6.40 -10.78 -16.02
CA ALA A 66 6.12 -10.69 -14.59
C ALA A 66 5.55 -12.02 -14.06
N GLN A 67 6.12 -12.48 -12.96
CA GLN A 67 5.54 -13.60 -12.20
C GLN A 67 4.27 -13.13 -11.51
N ILE A 68 3.14 -13.77 -11.82
CA ILE A 68 1.84 -13.38 -11.25
C ILE A 68 1.56 -14.17 -9.97
N THR A 69 1.18 -13.44 -8.91
CA THR A 69 0.73 -13.99 -7.63
C THR A 69 -0.74 -13.65 -7.38
N ASN A 70 -1.43 -14.46 -6.60
CA ASN A 70 -2.87 -14.35 -6.40
C ASN A 70 -3.29 -13.84 -5.01
N ASN A 71 -2.34 -13.51 -4.16
CA ASN A 71 -2.59 -12.88 -2.85
C ASN A 71 -1.34 -12.21 -2.27
N THR A 72 -1.53 -11.42 -1.21
CA THR A 72 -0.47 -10.63 -0.58
C THR A 72 0.59 -11.51 0.08
N SER A 73 0.21 -12.60 0.75
CA SER A 73 1.17 -13.49 1.42
C SER A 73 2.10 -14.19 0.43
N VAL A 74 1.58 -14.63 -0.71
CA VAL A 74 2.42 -15.21 -1.79
C VAL A 74 3.34 -14.16 -2.39
N MET A 75 2.87 -12.92 -2.59
CA MET A 75 3.71 -11.81 -3.02
C MET A 75 4.89 -11.62 -2.06
N MET A 76 4.61 -11.51 -0.75
CA MET A 76 5.62 -11.32 0.29
C MET A 76 6.66 -12.45 0.29
N SER A 77 6.22 -13.70 0.36
CA SER A 77 7.13 -14.86 0.39
C SER A 77 7.95 -15.01 -0.90
N THR A 78 7.39 -14.64 -2.04
CA THR A 78 8.12 -14.67 -3.32
C THR A 78 9.23 -13.63 -3.34
N VAL A 79 8.96 -12.41 -2.88
CA VAL A 79 9.98 -11.35 -2.80
C VAL A 79 11.02 -11.68 -1.74
N ALA A 80 10.63 -12.14 -0.55
CA ALA A 80 11.54 -12.54 0.51
C ALA A 80 12.49 -13.68 0.10
N GLY A 81 12.00 -14.61 -0.75
CA GLY A 81 12.77 -15.75 -1.24
C GLY A 81 13.70 -15.47 -2.41
N ASN A 82 13.69 -14.26 -2.99
CA ASN A 82 14.48 -13.95 -4.17
C ASN A 82 15.09 -12.52 -4.06
N GLN A 83 16.40 -12.45 -3.85
CA GLN A 83 17.13 -11.17 -3.73
C GLN A 83 17.04 -10.24 -4.96
N TYR A 84 16.60 -10.76 -6.11
CA TYR A 84 16.41 -9.99 -7.35
C TYR A 84 14.94 -9.62 -7.58
N ALA A 85 14.04 -10.00 -6.68
CA ALA A 85 12.62 -9.73 -6.86
C ALA A 85 12.25 -8.33 -6.40
N ILE A 86 11.33 -7.73 -7.15
CA ILE A 86 10.61 -6.52 -6.78
C ILE A 86 9.10 -6.77 -6.90
N GLY A 87 8.35 -6.32 -5.92
CA GLY A 87 6.90 -6.47 -5.88
C GLY A 87 6.25 -5.29 -5.16
N TYR A 88 4.95 -5.35 -4.97
CA TYR A 88 4.18 -4.30 -4.31
C TYR A 88 3.08 -4.90 -3.42
N ILE A 89 2.83 -4.25 -2.30
CA ILE A 89 1.83 -4.63 -1.29
C ILE A 89 1.19 -3.39 -0.68
N SER A 90 0.15 -3.57 0.13
CA SER A 90 -0.37 -2.51 1.00
C SER A 90 0.55 -2.25 2.18
N LEU A 91 0.59 -1.01 2.67
CA LEU A 91 1.41 -0.59 3.80
C LEU A 91 1.16 -1.44 5.06
N GLY A 92 -0.09 -1.70 5.43
CA GLY A 92 -0.43 -2.50 6.60
C GLY A 92 -0.07 -3.99 6.51
N SER A 93 0.38 -4.47 5.34
CA SER A 93 0.92 -5.83 5.18
C SER A 93 2.45 -5.88 5.24
N LEU A 94 3.11 -4.73 5.36
CA LEU A 94 4.57 -4.65 5.41
C LEU A 94 5.08 -5.24 6.73
N ASN A 95 6.12 -6.05 6.64
CA ASN A 95 6.82 -6.64 7.77
C ASN A 95 8.34 -6.70 7.50
N ASP A 96 9.11 -7.22 8.46
CA ASP A 96 10.57 -7.28 8.41
C ASP A 96 11.13 -8.35 7.44
N GLU A 97 10.28 -9.13 6.76
CA GLU A 97 10.72 -10.13 5.79
C GLU A 97 11.18 -9.51 4.46
N VAL A 98 10.74 -8.29 4.17
CA VAL A 98 11.05 -7.57 2.93
C VAL A 98 11.48 -6.14 3.22
N LYS A 99 12.31 -5.59 2.34
CA LYS A 99 12.74 -4.19 2.40
C LYS A 99 11.78 -3.30 1.63
N ALA A 100 11.14 -2.35 2.32
CA ALA A 100 10.40 -1.28 1.64
C ALA A 100 11.35 -0.31 0.94
N LEU A 101 11.02 0.05 -0.30
CA LEU A 101 11.76 1.06 -1.05
C LEU A 101 11.17 2.45 -0.78
N LYS A 102 12.04 3.44 -0.72
CA LYS A 102 11.62 4.86 -0.70
C LYS A 102 11.11 5.26 -2.08
N ILE A 103 10.04 6.02 -2.11
CA ILE A 103 9.52 6.62 -3.34
C ILE A 103 9.76 8.13 -3.27
N ASP A 104 10.47 8.68 -4.24
CA ASP A 104 10.90 10.08 -4.26
C ASP A 104 11.63 10.52 -2.97
N GLY A 105 12.37 9.59 -2.37
CA GLY A 105 13.09 9.81 -1.12
C GLY A 105 12.25 9.64 0.16
N ALA A 106 10.92 9.52 0.06
CA ALA A 106 10.03 9.32 1.19
C ALA A 106 9.86 7.83 1.52
N GLU A 107 9.86 7.50 2.81
CA GLU A 107 9.53 6.16 3.31
C GLU A 107 8.02 5.92 3.31
N ALA A 108 7.62 4.66 3.07
CA ALA A 108 6.24 4.24 3.21
C ALA A 108 5.86 4.17 4.70
N SER A 109 5.24 5.22 5.20
CA SER A 109 4.74 5.32 6.57
C SER A 109 3.43 6.10 6.62
N ALA A 110 2.62 5.85 7.65
CA ALA A 110 1.37 6.59 7.86
C ALA A 110 1.63 8.10 7.94
N GLU A 111 2.66 8.52 8.69
CA GLU A 111 3.04 9.92 8.83
C GLU A 111 3.37 10.57 7.48
N ASN A 112 4.15 9.89 6.62
CA ASN A 112 4.55 10.42 5.32
C ASN A 112 3.39 10.48 4.31
N VAL A 113 2.42 9.60 4.45
CA VAL A 113 1.18 9.66 3.66
C VAL A 113 0.31 10.82 4.14
N GLU A 114 0.12 10.99 5.47
CA GLU A 114 -0.70 12.06 6.02
C GLU A 114 -0.14 13.47 5.75
N ASN A 115 1.17 13.64 5.81
CA ASN A 115 1.83 14.92 5.50
C ASN A 115 2.04 15.16 4.01
N GLY A 116 1.71 14.18 3.14
CA GLY A 116 1.78 14.27 1.68
C GLY A 116 3.18 14.12 1.08
N SER A 117 4.20 13.77 1.86
CA SER A 117 5.55 13.49 1.33
C SER A 117 5.61 12.16 0.59
N TYR A 118 4.85 11.13 1.03
CA TYR A 118 4.66 9.88 0.31
C TYR A 118 3.39 9.94 -0.54
N LYS A 119 3.55 10.08 -1.85
CA LYS A 119 2.44 10.38 -2.77
C LYS A 119 1.68 9.15 -3.28
N VAL A 120 2.26 7.96 -3.10
CA VAL A 120 1.69 6.71 -3.62
C VAL A 120 0.73 6.11 -2.60
N SER A 121 -0.45 6.67 -2.49
CA SER A 121 -1.48 6.22 -1.55
C SER A 121 -2.87 6.28 -2.15
N ARG A 122 -3.75 5.40 -1.69
CA ARG A 122 -5.18 5.39 -2.05
C ARG A 122 -6.02 4.98 -0.84
N PRO A 123 -7.24 5.53 -0.70
CA PRO A 123 -8.16 5.06 0.32
C PRO A 123 -8.70 3.66 -0.01
N PHE A 124 -9.01 2.88 1.00
CA PHE A 124 -9.91 1.74 0.86
C PHE A 124 -11.35 2.26 0.79
N ASN A 125 -12.16 1.64 -0.06
CA ASN A 125 -13.55 2.02 -0.25
C ASN A 125 -14.45 0.86 0.15
N ILE A 126 -15.55 1.18 0.82
CA ILE A 126 -16.65 0.25 1.07
C ILE A 126 -17.67 0.44 -0.04
N VAL A 127 -18.08 -0.64 -0.68
CA VAL A 127 -19.11 -0.66 -1.72
C VAL A 127 -20.27 -1.51 -1.25
N THR A 128 -21.48 -0.98 -1.32
CA THR A 128 -22.72 -1.65 -0.92
C THR A 128 -23.71 -1.68 -2.06
N LYS A 129 -24.69 -2.57 -1.96
CA LYS A 129 -25.87 -2.57 -2.83
C LYS A 129 -27.00 -1.81 -2.16
N ASP A 130 -27.96 -1.39 -2.96
CA ASP A 130 -29.25 -0.91 -2.44
C ASP A 130 -29.94 -2.00 -1.62
N GLY A 131 -30.60 -1.61 -0.52
CA GLY A 131 -31.28 -2.56 0.35
C GLY A 131 -30.33 -3.37 1.24
N LEU A 132 -29.25 -2.75 1.71
CA LEU A 132 -28.34 -3.33 2.70
C LEU A 132 -29.14 -3.80 3.93
N SER A 133 -28.80 -4.97 4.48
CA SER A 133 -29.43 -5.43 5.74
C SER A 133 -29.06 -4.52 6.91
N ALA A 134 -29.88 -4.48 7.94
CA ALA A 134 -29.59 -3.68 9.13
C ALA A 134 -28.24 -4.06 9.76
N ASP A 135 -27.92 -5.36 9.80
CA ASP A 135 -26.68 -5.86 10.37
C ASP A 135 -25.45 -5.49 9.53
N ALA A 136 -25.59 -5.50 8.21
CA ALA A 136 -24.51 -5.07 7.33
C ALA A 136 -24.31 -3.54 7.40
N GLN A 137 -25.37 -2.77 7.58
CA GLN A 137 -25.29 -1.34 7.83
C GLN A 137 -24.62 -1.06 9.17
N ASP A 138 -25.01 -1.75 10.23
CA ASP A 138 -24.45 -1.62 11.57
C ASP A 138 -22.95 -1.94 11.59
N PHE A 139 -22.51 -3.00 10.89
CA PHE A 139 -21.08 -3.32 10.75
C PHE A 139 -20.34 -2.24 9.97
N MET A 140 -20.93 -1.67 8.92
CA MET A 140 -20.35 -0.55 8.19
C MET A 140 -20.23 0.69 9.08
N ASP A 141 -21.26 0.99 9.88
CA ASP A 141 -21.25 2.11 10.82
C ASP A 141 -20.18 1.92 11.90
N TYR A 142 -19.98 0.67 12.36
CA TYR A 142 -18.86 0.32 13.24
C TYR A 142 -17.51 0.59 12.58
N ILE A 143 -17.28 0.12 11.36
CA ILE A 143 -16.02 0.35 10.64
C ILE A 143 -15.70 1.86 10.54
N LEU A 144 -16.72 2.68 10.26
CA LEU A 144 -16.57 4.13 10.09
C LEU A 144 -16.60 4.91 11.41
N SER A 145 -16.82 4.24 12.54
CA SER A 145 -16.84 4.87 13.88
C SER A 145 -15.43 5.12 14.42
N THR A 146 -15.35 5.88 15.52
CA THR A 146 -14.09 6.09 16.25
C THR A 146 -13.50 4.76 16.72
N ASP A 147 -14.35 3.82 17.17
CA ASP A 147 -13.93 2.52 17.67
C ASP A 147 -13.35 1.65 16.56
N GLY A 148 -14.01 1.58 15.40
CA GLY A 148 -13.52 0.87 14.23
C GLY A 148 -12.25 1.52 13.64
N GLN A 149 -12.17 2.85 13.64
CA GLN A 149 -11.01 3.57 13.13
C GLN A 149 -9.81 3.49 14.08
N GLN A 150 -10.03 3.22 15.36
CA GLN A 150 -8.94 2.87 16.27
C GLN A 150 -8.29 1.53 15.86
N VAL A 151 -9.09 0.52 15.50
CA VAL A 151 -8.57 -0.75 14.97
C VAL A 151 -7.78 -0.54 13.68
N VAL A 152 -8.25 0.35 12.81
CA VAL A 152 -7.54 0.72 11.55
C VAL A 152 -6.16 1.30 11.87
N SER A 153 -6.09 2.23 12.83
CA SER A 153 -4.84 2.87 13.24
C SER A 153 -3.87 1.89 13.93
N ASP A 154 -4.40 1.04 14.82
CA ASP A 154 -3.61 0.04 15.53
C ASP A 154 -3.02 -1.02 14.60
N ASP A 155 -3.63 -1.24 13.43
CA ASP A 155 -3.15 -2.15 12.39
C ASP A 155 -2.21 -1.46 11.37
N GLY A 156 -1.77 -0.23 11.66
CA GLY A 156 -0.78 0.49 10.84
C GLY A 156 -1.35 1.13 9.57
N TYR A 157 -2.67 1.21 9.43
CA TYR A 157 -3.33 1.97 8.37
C TYR A 157 -3.67 3.39 8.85
N ILE A 158 -4.11 4.23 7.92
CA ILE A 158 -4.46 5.62 8.21
C ILE A 158 -5.95 5.71 8.46
N ALA A 159 -6.31 6.06 9.68
CA ALA A 159 -7.69 6.26 10.08
C ALA A 159 -8.28 7.52 9.42
N ILE A 160 -9.58 7.49 9.12
CA ILE A 160 -10.32 8.69 8.74
C ILE A 160 -10.50 9.61 9.97
N LYS A 161 -10.62 10.90 9.71
CA LYS A 161 -10.81 11.93 10.75
C LYS A 161 -12.30 12.24 10.95
N ASP A 162 -12.59 12.93 12.04
CA ASP A 162 -13.95 13.42 12.36
C ASP A 162 -15.01 12.32 12.47
N THR A 163 -14.64 11.20 13.09
CA THR A 163 -15.51 10.05 13.34
C THR A 163 -16.36 10.23 14.59
N LYS A 164 -17.43 9.45 14.71
CA LYS A 164 -18.29 9.38 15.91
C LYS A 164 -18.09 8.07 16.63
N ALA A 165 -18.33 8.05 17.94
CA ALA A 165 -18.35 6.80 18.70
C ALA A 165 -19.39 5.83 18.10
N TYR A 166 -19.12 4.55 18.19
CA TYR A 166 -20.06 3.53 17.78
C TYR A 166 -21.19 3.40 18.83
N GLU A 167 -22.44 3.53 18.38
CA GLU A 167 -23.61 3.46 19.25
C GLU A 167 -24.50 2.24 18.92
N GLY A 168 -24.10 1.41 17.96
CA GLY A 168 -24.83 0.22 17.54
C GLY A 168 -24.61 -0.97 18.47
N SER A 169 -25.12 -2.10 18.05
CA SER A 169 -24.95 -3.37 18.76
C SER A 169 -24.95 -4.53 17.76
N CYS A 170 -23.92 -5.36 17.84
CA CYS A 170 -23.84 -6.56 17.02
C CYS A 170 -25.03 -7.48 17.30
N SER A 171 -25.87 -7.74 16.30
CA SER A 171 -27.02 -8.63 16.41
C SER A 171 -26.63 -10.12 16.40
N GLY A 172 -25.44 -10.43 15.91
CA GLY A 172 -24.97 -11.79 15.68
C GLY A 172 -25.47 -12.43 14.38
N GLU A 173 -26.20 -11.68 13.55
CA GLU A 173 -26.62 -12.14 12.24
C GLU A 173 -25.45 -12.21 11.25
N LYS A 174 -25.58 -13.05 10.23
CA LYS A 174 -24.51 -13.29 9.28
C LYS A 174 -24.41 -12.15 8.26
N VAL A 175 -23.32 -11.41 8.31
CA VAL A 175 -22.91 -10.45 7.27
C VAL A 175 -21.87 -11.10 6.37
N VAL A 176 -22.00 -10.93 5.06
CA VAL A 176 -21.03 -11.42 4.06
C VAL A 176 -20.25 -10.23 3.50
N VAL A 177 -18.95 -10.26 3.71
CA VAL A 177 -18.02 -9.25 3.20
C VAL A 177 -17.05 -9.90 2.24
N ALA A 178 -16.84 -9.28 1.08
CA ALA A 178 -15.85 -9.70 0.10
C ALA A 178 -14.96 -8.51 -0.29
N GLY A 179 -13.69 -8.76 -0.55
CA GLY A 179 -12.78 -7.66 -0.89
C GLY A 179 -11.41 -8.13 -1.34
N SER A 180 -10.48 -7.18 -1.49
CA SER A 180 -9.08 -7.45 -1.81
C SER A 180 -8.38 -8.22 -0.68
N SER A 181 -7.47 -9.12 -1.04
CA SER A 181 -6.61 -9.80 -0.05
C SER A 181 -5.74 -8.82 0.76
N SER A 182 -5.52 -7.61 0.25
CA SER A 182 -4.76 -6.56 0.97
C SER A 182 -5.52 -6.00 2.16
N VAL A 183 -6.85 -6.07 2.19
CA VAL A 183 -7.67 -5.57 3.29
C VAL A 183 -8.12 -6.69 4.23
N THR A 184 -7.90 -7.94 3.87
CA THR A 184 -8.33 -9.11 4.65
C THR A 184 -7.83 -9.09 6.10
N PRO A 185 -6.53 -8.84 6.40
CA PRO A 185 -6.05 -8.82 7.78
C PRO A 185 -6.75 -7.77 8.64
N LEU A 186 -6.96 -6.57 8.10
CA LEU A 186 -7.69 -5.51 8.77
C LEU A 186 -9.16 -5.87 9.00
N MET A 187 -9.82 -6.47 8.00
CA MET A 187 -11.24 -6.89 8.12
C MET A 187 -11.44 -7.98 9.17
N GLU A 188 -10.46 -8.87 9.34
CA GLU A 188 -10.50 -9.89 10.41
C GLU A 188 -10.43 -9.23 11.79
N LYS A 189 -9.55 -8.25 11.98
CA LYS A 189 -9.45 -7.49 13.24
C LYS A 189 -10.69 -6.64 13.52
N LEU A 190 -11.23 -5.98 12.50
CA LEU A 190 -12.48 -5.22 12.62
C LEU A 190 -13.64 -6.11 12.99
N LYS A 191 -13.76 -7.28 12.36
CA LYS A 191 -14.78 -8.29 12.72
C LYS A 191 -14.61 -8.75 14.17
N GLU A 192 -13.38 -9.10 14.57
CA GLU A 192 -13.12 -9.56 15.94
C GLU A 192 -13.47 -8.50 16.99
N ALA A 193 -13.13 -7.24 16.73
CA ALA A 193 -13.43 -6.15 17.63
C ALA A 193 -14.94 -5.82 17.68
N TYR A 194 -15.64 -5.90 16.53
CA TYR A 194 -17.08 -5.69 16.43
C TYR A 194 -17.90 -6.74 17.18
N THR A 195 -17.40 -7.98 17.28
CA THR A 195 -18.13 -9.11 17.88
C THR A 195 -17.83 -9.32 19.37
N LYS A 196 -17.01 -8.45 19.98
CA LYS A 196 -16.71 -8.46 21.42
C LYS A 196 -17.70 -7.62 22.21
#